data_4d2410a178f5e1dbfdcd66dcac9ac4b1
#
_entry.id   4d2410a178f5e1dbfdcd66dcac9ac4b1
#
_cell.length_a   1.000
_cell.length_b   1.000
_cell.length_c   1.000
_cell.angle_alpha   90.00
_cell.angle_beta   90.00
_cell.angle_gamma   90.00
#
_symmetry.space_group_name_H-M   'P 1'
#
loop_
_entity.id
_entity.type
_entity.pdbx_description
1 polymer ?
#
loop_
_entity_poly.entity_id
_entity_poly.type
_entity_poly.pdbx_seq_one_letter_code
_entity_poly.pdbx_strand_id
1 'polypeptide(L)'
;VFPHQGREDFREKLRAFSQVILVDAEQYVIYPGETSKVTIEPVFQAENVTVNGTSLEKTENGVYEYLFENEKTGEYVLSICADEVKTICRLLVQERPETLAAKRCAFIVDHQQYHGKIKELQGAYLPYDNEEKILVCTPENDFNAGRERTGMGVLIARALQQNLLKDREKAEQSLREYHAFYLRELVNAATGLVCNCSGKDNSYFRLYNYPWAVTFFLECWKLWGEKENLKTAVRITEKFYEQDGFRFYPIEMPIVMLCHELEKAGEQKDLKTVKDLFRCHADQLIEIGTAYPASEVHYEHSIV
;
A
#
# COMPACT_ATOMS: atom_id res chain seq x y z
N VAL A 1 -19.92 -0.93 28.76
CA VAL A 1 -20.00 0.20 27.82
C VAL A 1 -20.56 1.38 28.59
N PHE A 2 -19.81 2.48 28.63
CA PHE A 2 -20.25 3.70 29.27
C PHE A 2 -20.68 4.69 28.19
N PRO A 3 -21.95 5.11 28.14
CA PRO A 3 -22.35 6.19 27.25
C PRO A 3 -21.67 7.50 27.70
N HIS A 4 -21.01 8.18 26.79
CA HIS A 4 -20.29 9.43 27.07
C HIS A 4 -20.45 10.44 25.92
N GLN A 5 -20.29 11.73 26.22
CA GLN A 5 -20.42 12.84 25.28
C GLN A 5 -19.06 13.48 24.96
N GLY A 6 -18.02 12.68 24.83
CA GLY A 6 -16.68 13.13 24.54
C GLY A 6 -15.64 12.69 25.58
N ARG A 7 -14.39 13.09 25.37
CA ARG A 7 -13.23 12.61 26.16
C ARG A 7 -13.31 12.99 27.65
N GLU A 8 -13.73 14.19 27.95
CA GLU A 8 -13.82 14.67 29.35
C GLU A 8 -14.94 13.95 30.12
N ASP A 9 -16.14 13.84 29.56
CA ASP A 9 -17.25 13.08 30.15
C ASP A 9 -16.88 11.60 30.33
N PHE A 10 -16.14 11.01 29.39
CA PHE A 10 -15.62 9.65 29.53
C PHE A 10 -14.67 9.53 30.74
N ARG A 11 -13.74 10.47 30.89
CA ARG A 11 -12.80 10.50 32.03
C ARG A 11 -13.49 10.66 33.37
N GLU A 12 -14.48 11.54 33.46
CA GLU A 12 -15.27 11.73 34.72
C GLU A 12 -16.03 10.46 35.07
N LYS A 13 -16.66 9.81 34.13
CA LYS A 13 -17.36 8.54 34.33
C LYS A 13 -16.42 7.41 34.74
N LEU A 14 -15.22 7.34 34.15
CA LEU A 14 -14.19 6.40 34.56
C LEU A 14 -13.75 6.64 36.02
N ARG A 15 -13.51 7.90 36.42
CA ARG A 15 -13.14 8.28 37.80
C ARG A 15 -14.19 7.84 38.81
N ALA A 16 -15.46 7.91 38.44
CA ALA A 16 -16.56 7.50 39.30
C ALA A 16 -16.71 5.98 39.44
N PHE A 17 -16.13 5.20 38.53
CA PHE A 17 -16.48 3.78 38.41
C PHE A 17 -15.35 2.79 38.76
N SER A 18 -14.07 3.14 38.62
CA SER A 18 -12.98 2.19 38.89
C SER A 18 -11.62 2.84 39.08
N GLN A 19 -10.73 2.13 39.75
CA GLN A 19 -9.31 2.44 39.78
C GLN A 19 -8.71 2.03 38.42
N VAL A 20 -8.52 2.98 37.52
CA VAL A 20 -7.97 2.79 36.17
C VAL A 20 -6.78 3.70 35.97
N ILE A 21 -5.79 3.23 35.22
CA ILE A 21 -4.68 4.05 34.74
C ILE A 21 -4.95 4.33 33.25
N LEU A 22 -5.13 5.60 32.90
CA LEU A 22 -5.18 6.03 31.50
C LEU A 22 -3.77 6.17 30.97
N VAL A 23 -3.52 5.60 29.82
CA VAL A 23 -2.22 5.66 29.14
C VAL A 23 -2.42 6.11 27.73
N ASP A 24 -1.62 7.07 27.29
CA ASP A 24 -1.63 7.57 25.92
C ASP A 24 -0.20 7.84 25.46
N ALA A 25 0.15 7.44 24.24
CA ALA A 25 1.44 7.71 23.65
C ALA A 25 1.29 8.72 22.50
N GLU A 26 2.22 9.65 22.37
CA GLU A 26 2.24 10.59 21.23
C GLU A 26 2.31 9.83 19.90
N GLN A 27 3.12 8.75 19.90
CA GLN A 27 3.23 7.81 18.78
C GLN A 27 3.36 6.39 19.33
N TYR A 28 2.52 5.47 18.84
CA TYR A 28 2.62 4.04 19.18
C TYR A 28 3.58 3.28 18.27
N VAL A 29 3.96 3.89 17.14
CA VAL A 29 4.94 3.37 16.18
C VAL A 29 5.98 4.45 15.94
N ILE A 30 7.24 4.11 16.21
CA ILE A 30 8.39 4.99 16.01
C ILE A 30 9.48 4.29 15.20
N TYR A 31 10.45 5.05 14.73
CA TYR A 31 11.64 4.52 14.07
C TYR A 31 12.82 4.46 15.05
N PRO A 32 13.87 3.64 14.76
CA PRO A 32 15.07 3.57 15.58
C PRO A 32 15.65 4.95 15.91
N GLY A 33 15.93 5.21 17.18
CA GLY A 33 16.44 6.48 17.67
C GLY A 33 15.44 7.62 17.79
N GLU A 34 14.17 7.38 17.45
CA GLU A 34 13.11 8.35 17.74
C GLU A 34 12.53 8.14 19.13
N THR A 35 11.98 9.19 19.69
CA THR A 35 11.36 9.17 21.01
C THR A 35 9.85 9.29 20.92
N SER A 36 9.13 8.63 21.82
CA SER A 36 7.69 8.83 22.03
C SER A 36 7.41 9.09 23.50
N LYS A 37 6.72 10.17 23.77
CA LYS A 37 6.28 10.48 25.13
C LYS A 37 5.00 9.70 25.45
N VAL A 38 5.04 8.94 26.53
CA VAL A 38 3.90 8.19 27.09
C VAL A 38 3.39 8.93 28.30
N THR A 39 2.15 9.40 28.23
CA THR A 39 1.44 10.07 29.31
C THR A 39 0.64 9.05 30.10
N ILE A 40 0.79 9.09 31.42
CA ILE A 40 0.17 8.16 32.37
C ILE A 40 -0.64 8.95 33.37
N GLU A 41 -1.92 8.69 33.44
CA GLU A 41 -2.87 9.38 34.32
C GLU A 41 -3.67 8.35 35.12
N PRO A 42 -3.27 8.04 36.36
CA PRO A 42 -4.16 7.31 37.27
C PRO A 42 -5.42 8.15 37.56
N VAL A 43 -6.60 7.55 37.41
CA VAL A 43 -7.87 8.26 37.70
C VAL A 43 -8.20 8.27 39.21
N PHE A 44 -7.27 7.83 40.03
CA PHE A 44 -7.32 7.78 41.48
C PHE A 44 -6.04 8.38 42.07
N GLN A 45 -6.02 8.64 43.38
CA GLN A 45 -4.83 9.12 44.05
C GLN A 45 -3.85 7.95 44.22
N ALA A 46 -2.73 7.99 43.48
CA ALA A 46 -1.65 7.04 43.59
C ALA A 46 -0.46 7.67 44.36
N GLU A 47 0.19 6.90 45.22
CA GLU A 47 1.39 7.32 45.93
C GLU A 47 2.66 7.08 45.10
N ASN A 48 2.69 6.00 44.34
CA ASN A 48 3.84 5.64 43.49
C ASN A 48 3.38 5.17 42.12
N VAL A 49 3.94 5.78 41.08
CA VAL A 49 3.72 5.37 39.68
C VAL A 49 5.04 4.93 39.06
N THR A 50 5.06 3.74 38.49
CA THR A 50 6.27 3.17 37.86
C THR A 50 6.03 2.71 36.43
N VAL A 51 7.09 2.79 35.62
CA VAL A 51 7.18 2.14 34.29
C VAL A 51 8.36 1.19 34.31
N ASN A 52 8.11 -0.07 34.06
CA ASN A 52 9.12 -1.14 34.09
C ASN A 52 9.92 -1.15 35.44
N GLY A 53 9.26 -0.80 36.54
CA GLY A 53 9.87 -0.73 37.87
C GLY A 53 10.60 0.58 38.19
N THR A 54 10.70 1.51 37.25
CA THR A 54 11.29 2.84 37.47
C THR A 54 10.20 3.81 37.91
N SER A 55 10.35 4.43 39.10
CA SER A 55 9.41 5.43 39.62
C SER A 55 9.45 6.71 38.78
N LEU A 56 8.29 7.29 38.57
CA LEU A 56 8.12 8.55 37.85
C LEU A 56 7.71 9.67 38.84
N GLU A 57 8.12 10.88 38.54
CA GLU A 57 7.65 12.07 39.23
C GLU A 57 6.42 12.65 38.51
N LYS A 58 5.52 13.20 39.33
CA LYS A 58 4.31 13.84 38.83
C LYS A 58 4.65 15.20 38.24
N THR A 59 4.19 15.46 37.02
CA THR A 59 4.39 16.75 36.36
C THR A 59 3.51 17.85 36.98
N GLU A 60 3.79 19.11 36.67
CA GLU A 60 2.98 20.26 37.09
C GLU A 60 1.51 20.15 36.67
N ASN A 61 1.26 19.46 35.56
CA ASN A 61 -0.08 19.21 35.00
C ASN A 61 -0.81 18.04 35.69
N GLY A 62 -0.19 17.40 36.69
CA GLY A 62 -0.80 16.34 37.47
C GLY A 62 -0.80 14.96 36.84
N VAL A 63 -0.09 14.76 35.75
CA VAL A 63 0.13 13.47 35.06
C VAL A 63 1.57 13.01 35.23
N TYR A 64 1.87 11.77 34.85
CA TYR A 64 3.22 11.24 34.79
C TYR A 64 3.63 11.08 33.33
N GLU A 65 4.88 11.35 33.02
CA GLU A 65 5.42 11.24 31.67
C GLU A 65 6.61 10.28 31.65
N TYR A 66 6.61 9.39 30.66
CA TYR A 66 7.71 8.48 30.38
C TYR A 66 8.18 8.68 28.96
N LEU A 67 9.47 8.94 28.75
CA LEU A 67 10.06 9.05 27.42
C LEU A 67 10.56 7.69 26.98
N PHE A 68 9.95 7.12 25.97
CA PHE A 68 10.35 5.86 25.35
C PHE A 68 11.25 6.12 24.15
N GLU A 69 12.37 5.41 24.09
CA GLU A 69 13.32 5.41 22.98
C GLU A 69 13.93 4.03 22.83
N ASN A 70 14.16 3.58 21.59
CA ASN A 70 14.93 2.35 21.33
C ASN A 70 15.55 2.35 19.93
N GLU A 71 16.76 1.78 19.84
CA GLU A 71 17.50 1.61 18.56
C GLU A 71 17.17 0.29 17.84
N LYS A 72 16.61 -0.68 18.56
CA LYS A 72 16.29 -1.99 17.97
C LYS A 72 14.83 -2.07 17.56
N THR A 73 14.61 -2.56 16.35
CA THR A 73 13.26 -2.88 15.89
C THR A 73 12.64 -4.01 16.70
N GLY A 74 11.35 -3.90 16.98
CA GLY A 74 10.60 -4.88 17.75
C GLY A 74 9.40 -4.30 18.48
N GLU A 75 8.60 -5.17 19.05
CA GLU A 75 7.50 -4.78 19.95
C GLU A 75 8.03 -4.64 21.38
N TYR A 76 7.67 -3.54 22.02
CA TYR A 76 8.03 -3.22 23.39
C TYR A 76 6.78 -3.08 24.25
N VAL A 77 6.77 -3.77 25.36
CA VAL A 77 5.68 -3.73 26.33
C VAL A 77 6.15 -2.99 27.58
N LEU A 78 5.60 -1.82 27.82
CA LEU A 78 5.83 -1.08 29.04
C LEU A 78 4.86 -1.59 30.12
N SER A 79 5.39 -2.11 31.21
CA SER A 79 4.61 -2.47 32.39
C SER A 79 4.44 -1.23 33.28
N ILE A 80 3.20 -0.80 33.43
CA ILE A 80 2.87 0.44 34.15
C ILE A 80 2.11 0.05 35.43
N CYS A 81 2.58 0.52 36.56
CA CYS A 81 1.95 0.30 37.85
C CYS A 81 1.69 1.64 38.54
N ALA A 82 0.51 1.78 39.13
CA ALA A 82 0.16 2.84 40.06
C ALA A 82 -0.32 2.15 41.34
N ASP A 83 0.55 2.10 42.35
CA ASP A 83 0.42 1.28 43.55
C ASP A 83 0.17 -0.21 43.17
N GLU A 84 -0.99 -0.75 43.57
CA GLU A 84 -1.40 -2.14 43.26
C GLU A 84 -2.02 -2.31 41.86
N VAL A 85 -2.41 -1.21 41.18
CA VAL A 85 -3.10 -1.24 39.90
C VAL A 85 -2.07 -1.34 38.79
N LYS A 86 -2.30 -2.23 37.83
CA LYS A 86 -1.38 -2.50 36.72
C LYS A 86 -2.06 -2.36 35.36
N THR A 87 -1.30 -1.86 34.38
CA THR A 87 -1.67 -1.83 32.98
C THR A 87 -0.43 -1.96 32.11
N ILE A 88 -0.60 -1.99 30.81
CA ILE A 88 0.50 -2.05 29.83
C ILE A 88 0.29 -1.02 28.74
N CYS A 89 1.41 -0.55 28.15
CA CYS A 89 1.43 0.15 26.88
C CYS A 89 2.31 -0.63 25.91
N ARG A 90 1.83 -0.82 24.68
CA ARG A 90 2.59 -1.49 23.61
C ARG A 90 3.06 -0.46 22.60
N LEU A 91 4.34 -0.49 22.31
CA LEU A 91 5.00 0.38 21.34
C LEU A 91 5.74 -0.48 20.33
N LEU A 92 5.72 -0.06 19.08
CA LEU A 92 6.45 -0.72 17.99
C LEU A 92 7.58 0.18 17.50
N VAL A 93 8.80 -0.34 17.52
CA VAL A 93 9.93 0.25 16.80
C VAL A 93 10.08 -0.49 15.49
N GLN A 94 9.87 0.17 14.36
CA GLN A 94 9.97 -0.44 13.04
C GLN A 94 11.00 0.25 12.17
N GLU A 95 11.51 -0.45 11.19
CA GLU A 95 12.40 0.16 10.20
C GLU A 95 11.66 1.22 9.38
N ARG A 96 12.40 2.23 8.94
CA ARG A 96 11.85 3.28 8.06
C ARG A 96 11.30 2.68 6.77
N PRO A 97 10.19 3.23 6.23
CA PRO A 97 9.55 2.72 5.02
C PRO A 97 10.51 2.59 3.84
N GLU A 98 11.45 3.53 3.69
CA GLU A 98 12.46 3.51 2.64
C GLU A 98 13.38 2.29 2.75
N THR A 99 13.78 1.94 3.98
CA THR A 99 14.61 0.75 4.26
C THR A 99 13.83 -0.53 3.97
N LEU A 100 12.57 -0.59 4.38
CA LEU A 100 11.68 -1.74 4.10
C LEU A 100 11.45 -1.89 2.60
N ALA A 101 11.18 -0.79 1.89
CA ALA A 101 11.01 -0.80 0.43
C ALA A 101 12.29 -1.28 -0.27
N ALA A 102 13.46 -0.80 0.13
CA ALA A 102 14.74 -1.24 -0.42
C ALA A 102 14.99 -2.73 -0.20
N LYS A 103 14.76 -3.24 1.02
CA LYS A 103 14.87 -4.67 1.34
C LYS A 103 13.88 -5.52 0.53
N ARG A 104 12.64 -5.05 0.40
CA ARG A 104 11.61 -5.74 -0.39
C ARG A 104 11.98 -5.80 -1.87
N CYS A 105 12.47 -4.70 -2.45
CA CYS A 105 12.95 -4.67 -3.83
C CYS A 105 14.12 -5.64 -4.04
N ALA A 106 15.11 -5.64 -3.16
CA ALA A 106 16.23 -6.57 -3.24
C ALA A 106 15.74 -8.04 -3.21
N PHE A 107 14.82 -8.36 -2.31
CA PHE A 107 14.23 -9.70 -2.25
C PHE A 107 13.49 -10.09 -3.53
N ILE A 108 12.72 -9.16 -4.13
CA ILE A 108 12.02 -9.42 -5.40
C ILE A 108 13.05 -9.73 -6.51
N VAL A 109 14.08 -8.91 -6.64
CA VAL A 109 15.13 -9.06 -7.65
C VAL A 109 15.92 -10.36 -7.48
N ASP A 110 16.25 -10.71 -6.22
CA ASP A 110 17.12 -11.85 -5.93
C ASP A 110 16.38 -13.20 -5.93
N HIS A 111 15.09 -13.21 -5.56
CA HIS A 111 14.39 -14.45 -5.25
C HIS A 111 13.06 -14.62 -6.01
N GLN A 112 12.46 -13.55 -6.53
CA GLN A 112 11.12 -13.62 -7.14
C GLN A 112 11.12 -13.46 -8.65
N GLN A 113 12.24 -13.13 -9.28
CA GLN A 113 12.34 -13.09 -10.74
C GLN A 113 12.61 -14.47 -11.33
N TYR A 114 11.82 -14.84 -12.34
CA TYR A 114 11.91 -16.16 -12.95
C TYR A 114 12.91 -16.18 -14.10
N HIS A 115 13.89 -17.07 -13.99
CA HIS A 115 14.92 -17.35 -15.02
C HIS A 115 14.97 -18.85 -15.39
N GLY A 116 13.89 -19.59 -15.12
CA GLY A 116 13.83 -21.03 -15.36
C GLY A 116 13.57 -21.41 -16.81
N LYS A 117 13.03 -22.61 -17.06
CA LYS A 117 12.85 -23.18 -18.40
C LYS A 117 11.53 -22.83 -19.07
N ILE A 118 10.54 -22.32 -18.35
CA ILE A 118 9.22 -21.97 -18.87
C ILE A 118 9.35 -20.64 -19.60
N LYS A 119 9.24 -20.66 -20.92
CA LYS A 119 9.46 -19.49 -21.79
C LYS A 119 8.49 -18.35 -21.51
N GLU A 120 7.26 -18.70 -21.26
CA GLU A 120 6.17 -17.79 -20.98
C GLU A 120 6.38 -17.01 -19.64
N LEU A 121 7.21 -17.54 -18.73
CA LEU A 121 7.49 -16.92 -17.45
C LEU A 121 8.83 -16.16 -17.40
N GLN A 122 9.64 -16.20 -18.46
CA GLN A 122 10.95 -15.53 -18.45
C GLN A 122 10.83 -14.05 -18.12
N GLY A 123 11.53 -13.61 -17.06
CA GLY A 123 11.51 -12.26 -16.54
C GLY A 123 10.32 -11.92 -15.64
N ALA A 124 9.36 -12.82 -15.46
CA ALA A 124 8.21 -12.60 -14.58
C ALA A 124 8.63 -12.48 -13.11
N TYR A 125 7.92 -11.65 -12.35
CA TYR A 125 7.95 -11.71 -10.90
C TYR A 125 6.86 -12.66 -10.40
N LEU A 126 7.25 -13.66 -9.61
CA LEU A 126 6.37 -14.72 -9.16
C LEU A 126 6.25 -14.75 -7.62
N PRO A 127 5.20 -15.39 -7.09
CA PRO A 127 5.11 -15.68 -5.67
C PRO A 127 6.31 -16.51 -5.20
N TYR A 128 6.68 -16.30 -3.94
CA TYR A 128 7.75 -17.05 -3.29
C TYR A 128 7.23 -17.67 -2.01
N ASP A 129 7.39 -18.99 -1.89
CA ASP A 129 7.09 -19.70 -0.67
C ASP A 129 8.27 -19.55 0.29
N ASN A 130 8.04 -18.87 1.41
CA ASN A 130 9.08 -18.61 2.41
C ASN A 130 9.43 -19.82 3.26
N GLU A 131 8.55 -20.81 3.36
CA GLU A 131 8.77 -22.04 4.11
C GLU A 131 9.63 -23.01 3.29
N GLU A 132 9.18 -23.30 2.07
CA GLU A 132 9.86 -24.20 1.14
C GLU A 132 11.04 -23.53 0.41
N LYS A 133 11.11 -22.19 0.43
CA LYS A 133 12.13 -21.36 -0.25
C LYS A 133 12.19 -21.57 -1.76
N ILE A 134 11.04 -21.67 -2.39
CA ILE A 134 10.89 -21.89 -3.83
C ILE A 134 10.00 -20.84 -4.47
N LEU A 135 10.20 -20.62 -5.77
CA LEU A 135 9.26 -19.89 -6.61
C LEU A 135 8.03 -20.76 -6.91
N VAL A 136 6.85 -20.19 -6.76
CA VAL A 136 5.59 -20.83 -7.15
C VAL A 136 5.35 -20.57 -8.63
N CYS A 137 5.46 -21.59 -9.45
CA CYS A 137 5.42 -21.53 -10.91
C CYS A 137 4.22 -22.30 -11.51
N THR A 138 3.10 -22.41 -10.80
CA THR A 138 1.92 -23.11 -11.30
C THR A 138 1.20 -22.23 -12.33
N PRO A 139 0.85 -22.78 -13.51
CA PRO A 139 0.11 -22.04 -14.52
C PRO A 139 -1.37 -21.84 -14.19
N GLU A 140 -1.84 -22.55 -13.19
CA GLU A 140 -3.22 -22.56 -12.72
C GLU A 140 -3.42 -21.44 -11.71
N ASN A 141 -4.32 -20.54 -11.96
CA ASN A 141 -4.64 -19.38 -11.14
C ASN A 141 -3.93 -18.08 -11.51
N ASP A 142 -4.29 -17.04 -10.80
CA ASP A 142 -3.77 -15.68 -10.89
C ASP A 142 -2.29 -15.51 -10.53
N PHE A 143 -1.55 -16.58 -10.28
CA PHE A 143 -0.15 -16.50 -9.87
C PHE A 143 0.74 -15.81 -10.88
N ASN A 144 0.38 -15.87 -12.15
CA ASN A 144 1.10 -15.22 -13.23
C ASN A 144 0.32 -14.05 -13.81
N ALA A 145 -0.82 -13.70 -13.24
CA ALA A 145 -1.64 -12.60 -13.70
C ALA A 145 -0.97 -11.25 -13.45
N GLY A 146 -1.23 -10.32 -14.34
CA GLY A 146 -0.66 -8.99 -14.27
C GLY A 146 -0.97 -8.29 -12.96
N ARG A 147 -2.22 -8.32 -12.51
CA ARG A 147 -2.68 -7.59 -11.34
C ARG A 147 -1.91 -7.95 -10.07
N GLU A 148 -1.92 -9.19 -9.67
CA GLU A 148 -1.37 -9.65 -8.39
C GLU A 148 0.15 -9.51 -8.31
N ARG A 149 0.82 -9.40 -9.46
CA ARG A 149 2.30 -9.34 -9.56
C ARG A 149 2.81 -7.98 -10.01
N THR A 150 1.98 -7.20 -10.66
CA THR A 150 2.32 -5.86 -11.17
C THR A 150 2.87 -4.94 -10.07
N GLY A 151 2.34 -5.05 -8.86
CA GLY A 151 2.80 -4.28 -7.70
C GLY A 151 4.29 -4.42 -7.40
N MET A 152 4.92 -5.57 -7.73
CA MET A 152 6.37 -5.75 -7.57
C MET A 152 7.13 -4.85 -8.54
N GLY A 153 6.73 -4.81 -9.81
CA GLY A 153 7.32 -3.92 -10.82
C GLY A 153 7.12 -2.45 -10.50
N VAL A 154 5.93 -2.07 -10.05
CA VAL A 154 5.61 -0.70 -9.59
C VAL A 154 6.48 -0.29 -8.42
N LEU A 155 6.66 -1.17 -7.42
CA LEU A 155 7.50 -0.90 -6.26
C LEU A 155 8.96 -0.65 -6.66
N ILE A 156 9.53 -1.51 -7.52
CA ILE A 156 10.91 -1.36 -8.00
C ILE A 156 11.07 -0.08 -8.80
N ALA A 157 10.13 0.23 -9.71
CA ALA A 157 10.17 1.46 -10.50
C ALA A 157 10.17 2.72 -9.61
N ARG A 158 9.32 2.77 -8.60
CA ARG A 158 9.26 3.87 -7.62
C ARG A 158 10.52 3.95 -6.76
N ALA A 159 11.04 2.83 -6.29
CA ALA A 159 12.27 2.79 -5.51
C ALA A 159 13.48 3.27 -6.32
N LEU A 160 13.54 2.93 -7.62
CA LEU A 160 14.56 3.46 -8.55
C LEU A 160 14.43 4.96 -8.77
N GLN A 161 13.22 5.49 -8.92
CA GLN A 161 12.97 6.93 -9.07
C GLN A 161 13.42 7.72 -7.82
N GLN A 162 13.26 7.13 -6.63
CA GLN A 162 13.61 7.75 -5.35
C GLN A 162 15.05 7.46 -4.90
N ASN A 163 15.84 6.72 -5.71
CA ASN A 163 17.23 6.33 -5.40
C ASN A 163 17.39 5.56 -4.08
N LEU A 164 16.42 4.71 -3.74
CA LEU A 164 16.46 3.92 -2.50
C LEU A 164 17.33 2.66 -2.60
N LEU A 165 17.65 2.21 -3.81
CA LEU A 165 18.27 0.91 -4.05
C LEU A 165 19.80 1.01 -4.09
N LYS A 166 20.49 0.16 -3.32
CA LYS A 166 21.95 0.12 -3.30
C LYS A 166 22.54 -0.39 -4.61
N ASP A 167 21.96 -1.45 -5.17
CA ASP A 167 22.35 -2.02 -6.47
C ASP A 167 21.32 -1.58 -7.52
N ARG A 168 21.45 -0.32 -7.94
CA ARG A 168 20.57 0.31 -8.91
C ARG A 168 20.60 -0.40 -10.26
N GLU A 169 21.79 -0.76 -10.75
CA GLU A 169 21.97 -1.36 -12.07
C GLU A 169 21.26 -2.71 -12.16
N LYS A 170 21.46 -3.56 -11.16
CA LYS A 170 20.81 -4.87 -11.07
C LYS A 170 19.29 -4.75 -11.00
N ALA A 171 18.78 -3.83 -10.18
CA ALA A 171 17.34 -3.61 -10.04
C ALA A 171 16.72 -3.06 -11.34
N GLU A 172 17.41 -2.16 -12.03
CA GLU A 172 16.95 -1.62 -13.31
C GLU A 172 16.95 -2.70 -14.40
N GLN A 173 17.99 -3.53 -14.48
CA GLN A 173 18.04 -4.66 -15.40
C GLN A 173 16.88 -5.64 -15.12
N SER A 174 16.65 -6.00 -13.87
CA SER A 174 15.54 -6.85 -13.47
C SER A 174 14.19 -6.26 -13.88
N LEU A 175 13.99 -4.97 -13.67
CA LEU A 175 12.76 -4.28 -14.08
C LEU A 175 12.60 -4.24 -15.63
N ARG A 176 13.69 -4.07 -16.38
CA ARG A 176 13.68 -4.15 -17.85
C ARG A 176 13.24 -5.53 -18.34
N GLU A 177 13.73 -6.58 -17.71
CA GLU A 177 13.31 -7.95 -18.03
C GLU A 177 11.84 -8.19 -17.70
N TYR A 178 11.36 -7.69 -16.56
CA TYR A 178 9.94 -7.74 -16.21
C TYR A 178 9.07 -6.93 -17.18
N HIS A 179 9.50 -5.75 -17.58
CA HIS A 179 8.80 -4.95 -18.58
C HIS A 179 8.71 -5.68 -19.92
N ALA A 180 9.81 -6.33 -20.36
CA ALA A 180 9.80 -7.14 -21.57
C ALA A 180 8.86 -8.36 -21.45
N PHE A 181 8.83 -9.03 -20.30
CA PHE A 181 7.85 -10.07 -19.99
C PHE A 181 6.42 -9.52 -20.09
N TYR A 182 6.14 -8.37 -19.50
CA TYR A 182 4.81 -7.77 -19.48
C TYR A 182 4.28 -7.50 -20.90
N LEU A 183 5.11 -6.91 -21.76
CA LEU A 183 4.78 -6.66 -23.17
C LEU A 183 4.63 -7.94 -23.99
N ARG A 184 5.41 -8.96 -23.68
CA ARG A 184 5.38 -10.23 -24.41
C ARG A 184 4.15 -11.07 -24.04
N GLU A 185 3.79 -11.12 -22.75
CA GLU A 185 2.83 -12.10 -22.23
C GLU A 185 1.49 -11.49 -21.80
N LEU A 186 1.51 -10.29 -21.20
CA LEU A 186 0.35 -9.75 -20.51
C LEU A 186 -0.34 -8.60 -21.25
N VAL A 187 0.35 -7.87 -22.10
CA VAL A 187 -0.22 -6.69 -22.77
C VAL A 187 0.05 -6.72 -24.28
N ASN A 188 -0.99 -6.47 -25.04
CA ASN A 188 -0.83 -6.08 -26.43
C ASN A 188 -0.69 -4.55 -26.51
N ALA A 189 0.54 -4.06 -26.61
CA ALA A 189 0.81 -2.63 -26.61
C ALA A 189 0.17 -1.88 -27.79
N ALA A 190 -0.11 -2.56 -28.92
CA ALA A 190 -0.75 -1.93 -30.08
C ALA A 190 -2.25 -1.66 -29.87
N THR A 191 -2.92 -2.53 -29.11
CA THR A 191 -4.38 -2.45 -28.91
C THR A 191 -4.79 -2.05 -27.49
N GLY A 192 -3.86 -2.03 -26.53
CA GLY A 192 -4.14 -1.81 -25.12
C GLY A 192 -4.80 -2.98 -24.39
N LEU A 193 -4.98 -4.15 -25.07
CA LEU A 193 -5.57 -5.33 -24.45
C LEU A 193 -4.66 -5.86 -23.34
N VAL A 194 -5.22 -6.07 -22.15
CA VAL A 194 -4.54 -6.70 -21.00
C VAL A 194 -5.08 -8.10 -20.82
N CYS A 195 -4.17 -9.08 -20.82
CA CYS A 195 -4.48 -10.49 -20.63
C CYS A 195 -4.46 -10.87 -19.15
N ASN A 196 -5.10 -11.99 -18.82
CA ASN A 196 -5.20 -12.45 -17.42
C ASN A 196 -3.90 -13.12 -16.94
N CYS A 197 -3.30 -13.95 -17.81
CA CYS A 197 -2.13 -14.74 -17.47
C CYS A 197 -1.08 -14.66 -18.59
N SER A 198 0.11 -15.20 -18.31
CA SER A 198 1.16 -15.44 -19.30
C SER A 198 0.65 -16.29 -20.48
N GLY A 199 1.32 -16.22 -21.61
CA GLY A 199 0.86 -16.84 -22.84
C GLY A 199 -0.29 -16.08 -23.53
N LYS A 200 -0.51 -14.83 -23.14
CA LYS A 200 -1.63 -13.99 -23.62
C LYS A 200 -3.00 -14.65 -23.43
N ASP A 201 -3.13 -15.42 -22.35
CA ASP A 201 -4.40 -16.03 -22.01
C ASP A 201 -5.45 -14.97 -21.67
N ASN A 202 -6.55 -15.02 -22.35
CA ASN A 202 -7.71 -14.15 -22.15
C ASN A 202 -9.01 -14.98 -22.21
N SER A 203 -8.96 -16.18 -21.68
CA SER A 203 -10.09 -17.14 -21.65
C SER A 203 -11.28 -16.61 -20.86
N TYR A 204 -11.07 -15.68 -19.95
CA TYR A 204 -12.10 -14.94 -19.25
C TYR A 204 -11.69 -13.48 -19.11
N PHE A 205 -12.66 -12.63 -18.85
CA PHE A 205 -12.49 -11.20 -18.87
C PHE A 205 -12.31 -10.61 -17.45
N ARG A 206 -11.25 -9.81 -17.24
CA ARG A 206 -10.94 -9.19 -15.94
C ARG A 206 -10.54 -7.74 -16.09
N LEU A 207 -11.47 -6.84 -15.85
CA LEU A 207 -11.21 -5.39 -15.85
C LEU A 207 -10.21 -4.95 -14.78
N TYR A 208 -10.12 -5.67 -13.66
CA TYR A 208 -9.15 -5.39 -12.58
C TYR A 208 -7.69 -5.32 -13.02
N ASN A 209 -7.32 -5.99 -14.10
CA ASN A 209 -5.94 -6.01 -14.58
C ASN A 209 -5.52 -4.68 -15.22
N TYR A 210 -6.46 -3.91 -15.77
CA TYR A 210 -6.20 -2.70 -16.54
C TYR A 210 -5.62 -1.55 -15.71
N PRO A 211 -6.21 -1.16 -14.56
CA PRO A 211 -5.66 -0.09 -13.73
C PRO A 211 -4.21 -0.34 -13.29
N TRP A 212 -3.90 -1.58 -12.94
CA TRP A 212 -2.55 -1.96 -12.55
C TRP A 212 -1.55 -1.88 -13.70
N ALA A 213 -1.96 -2.31 -14.90
CA ALA A 213 -1.15 -2.19 -16.10
C ALA A 213 -0.88 -0.71 -16.44
N VAL A 214 -1.90 0.15 -16.41
CA VAL A 214 -1.74 1.60 -16.59
C VAL A 214 -0.74 2.16 -15.59
N THR A 215 -0.88 1.82 -14.30
CA THR A 215 0.04 2.26 -13.24
C THR A 215 1.47 1.84 -13.55
N PHE A 216 1.69 0.59 -13.94
CA PHE A 216 3.02 0.06 -14.25
C PHE A 216 3.68 0.82 -15.41
N PHE A 217 2.98 1.00 -16.53
CA PHE A 217 3.53 1.74 -17.67
C PHE A 217 3.76 3.22 -17.37
N LEU A 218 2.94 3.85 -16.52
CA LEU A 218 3.19 5.22 -16.04
C LEU A 218 4.44 5.30 -15.18
N GLU A 219 4.68 4.36 -14.29
CA GLU A 219 5.90 4.36 -13.49
C GLU A 219 7.15 4.07 -14.35
N CYS A 220 7.03 3.22 -15.38
CA CYS A 220 8.10 3.02 -16.35
C CYS A 220 8.36 4.30 -17.18
N TRP A 221 7.32 5.01 -17.60
CA TRP A 221 7.44 6.31 -18.27
C TRP A 221 8.19 7.33 -17.39
N LYS A 222 7.78 7.46 -16.15
CA LYS A 222 8.39 8.39 -15.18
C LYS A 222 9.88 8.08 -14.94
N LEU A 223 10.22 6.78 -14.92
CA LEU A 223 11.59 6.32 -14.69
C LEU A 223 12.50 6.52 -15.90
N TRP A 224 12.03 6.14 -17.10
CA TRP A 224 12.87 6.05 -18.30
C TRP A 224 12.63 7.17 -19.32
N GLY A 225 11.52 7.89 -19.24
CA GLY A 225 11.15 8.92 -20.21
C GLY A 225 10.79 8.37 -21.60
N GLU A 226 10.58 7.08 -21.74
CA GLU A 226 10.26 6.41 -23.00
C GLU A 226 8.79 6.61 -23.36
N LYS A 227 8.53 7.46 -24.35
CA LYS A 227 7.16 7.84 -24.77
C LYS A 227 6.22 6.66 -25.07
N GLU A 228 6.76 5.52 -25.52
CA GLU A 228 5.93 4.35 -25.81
C GLU A 228 5.26 3.80 -24.55
N ASN A 229 5.87 3.92 -23.37
CA ASN A 229 5.23 3.55 -22.11
C ASN A 229 4.00 4.42 -21.83
N LEU A 230 4.11 5.74 -22.03
CA LEU A 230 2.98 6.66 -21.85
C LEU A 230 1.85 6.37 -22.86
N LYS A 231 2.20 6.13 -24.13
CA LYS A 231 1.22 5.76 -25.17
C LYS A 231 0.55 4.42 -24.89
N THR A 232 1.29 3.46 -24.37
CA THR A 232 0.73 2.15 -23.98
C THR A 232 -0.26 2.33 -22.83
N ALA A 233 0.05 3.16 -21.83
CA ALA A 233 -0.88 3.49 -20.74
C ALA A 233 -2.20 4.12 -21.27
N VAL A 234 -2.11 5.01 -22.27
CA VAL A 234 -3.31 5.60 -22.91
C VAL A 234 -4.14 4.51 -23.62
N ARG A 235 -3.50 3.67 -24.46
CA ARG A 235 -4.22 2.60 -25.18
C ARG A 235 -4.88 1.60 -24.24
N ILE A 236 -4.23 1.27 -23.13
CA ILE A 236 -4.82 0.40 -22.09
C ILE A 236 -6.04 1.07 -21.48
N THR A 237 -5.98 2.38 -21.21
CA THR A 237 -7.12 3.14 -20.67
C THR A 237 -8.27 3.19 -21.67
N GLU A 238 -8.00 3.47 -22.95
CA GLU A 238 -9.02 3.44 -23.99
C GLU A 238 -9.66 2.05 -24.10
N LYS A 239 -8.83 0.99 -24.09
CA LYS A 239 -9.31 -0.39 -24.16
C LYS A 239 -10.15 -0.80 -22.95
N PHE A 240 -9.80 -0.35 -21.76
CA PHE A 240 -10.63 -0.53 -20.57
C PHE A 240 -12.04 0.00 -20.76
N TYR A 241 -12.19 1.20 -21.28
CA TYR A 241 -13.50 1.80 -21.54
C TYR A 241 -14.25 1.17 -22.71
N GLU A 242 -13.54 0.74 -23.76
CA GLU A 242 -14.14 -0.05 -24.85
C GLU A 242 -14.75 -1.38 -24.36
N GLN A 243 -14.25 -1.89 -23.24
CA GLN A 243 -14.70 -3.14 -22.62
C GLN A 243 -15.63 -2.94 -21.45
N ASP A 244 -16.48 -1.91 -21.52
CA ASP A 244 -17.49 -1.56 -20.51
C ASP A 244 -16.93 -1.12 -19.16
N GLY A 245 -15.70 -0.61 -19.14
CA GLY A 245 -15.06 -0.06 -17.94
C GLY A 245 -15.84 1.07 -17.26
N PHE A 246 -16.81 1.66 -17.96
CA PHE A 246 -17.73 2.65 -17.39
C PHE A 246 -18.60 2.13 -16.26
N ARG A 247 -18.78 0.81 -16.16
CA ARG A 247 -19.53 0.14 -15.09
C ARG A 247 -18.66 -0.44 -14.00
N PHE A 248 -17.35 -0.25 -14.13
CA PHE A 248 -16.38 -0.70 -13.15
C PHE A 248 -15.98 0.46 -12.24
N TYR A 249 -15.65 0.22 -10.97
CA TYR A 249 -15.32 1.33 -10.10
C TYR A 249 -14.06 2.06 -10.58
N PRO A 250 -14.13 3.40 -10.61
CA PRO A 250 -13.04 4.22 -11.16
C PRO A 250 -11.81 4.32 -10.24
N ILE A 251 -11.96 3.87 -9.00
CA ILE A 251 -11.02 4.14 -7.90
C ILE A 251 -9.59 3.63 -8.17
N GLU A 252 -9.47 2.52 -8.87
CA GLU A 252 -8.16 1.92 -9.19
C GLU A 252 -7.53 2.51 -10.46
N MET A 253 -8.31 3.11 -11.35
CA MET A 253 -7.78 3.70 -12.59
C MET A 253 -7.00 4.99 -12.28
N PRO A 254 -5.69 5.07 -12.57
CA PRO A 254 -4.85 6.21 -12.18
C PRO A 254 -5.03 7.42 -13.12
N ILE A 255 -6.26 7.87 -13.35
CA ILE A 255 -6.61 8.93 -14.33
C ILE A 255 -5.91 10.25 -14.01
N VAL A 256 -5.88 10.66 -12.74
CA VAL A 256 -5.23 11.92 -12.35
C VAL A 256 -3.74 11.89 -12.69
N MET A 257 -3.06 10.79 -12.36
CA MET A 257 -1.64 10.61 -12.67
C MET A 257 -1.41 10.55 -14.18
N LEU A 258 -2.24 9.83 -14.93
CA LEU A 258 -2.15 9.75 -16.39
C LEU A 258 -2.35 11.14 -17.04
N CYS A 259 -3.35 11.90 -16.63
CA CYS A 259 -3.60 13.25 -17.13
C CYS A 259 -2.42 14.18 -16.83
N HIS A 260 -1.87 14.13 -15.62
CA HIS A 260 -0.72 14.93 -15.24
C HIS A 260 0.52 14.62 -16.11
N GLU A 261 0.82 13.33 -16.34
CA GLU A 261 1.97 12.95 -17.15
C GLU A 261 1.77 13.29 -18.64
N LEU A 262 0.54 13.19 -19.18
CA LEU A 262 0.22 13.61 -20.54
C LEU A 262 0.36 15.13 -20.71
N GLU A 263 -0.09 15.92 -19.74
CA GLU A 263 0.04 17.37 -19.75
C GLU A 263 1.52 17.78 -19.73
N LYS A 264 2.31 17.19 -18.84
CA LYS A 264 3.75 17.40 -18.71
C LYS A 264 4.52 17.00 -19.99
N ALA A 265 4.09 15.93 -20.67
CA ALA A 265 4.66 15.46 -21.91
C ALA A 265 4.22 16.30 -23.13
N GLY A 266 3.24 17.19 -23.00
CA GLY A 266 2.66 17.97 -24.09
C GLY A 266 1.73 17.18 -25.02
N GLU A 267 1.28 16.00 -24.63
CA GLU A 267 0.42 15.10 -25.42
C GLU A 267 -1.07 15.51 -25.32
N GLN A 268 -1.40 16.69 -25.85
CA GLN A 268 -2.73 17.34 -25.69
C GLN A 268 -3.89 16.52 -26.27
N LYS A 269 -3.66 15.79 -27.37
CA LYS A 269 -4.69 14.93 -27.98
C LYS A 269 -5.09 13.80 -27.05
N ASP A 270 -4.10 13.08 -26.53
CA ASP A 270 -4.31 11.93 -25.65
C ASP A 270 -4.90 12.39 -24.30
N LEU A 271 -4.41 13.53 -23.79
CA LEU A 271 -4.97 14.19 -22.60
C LEU A 271 -6.46 14.48 -22.75
N LYS A 272 -6.86 15.05 -23.91
CA LYS A 272 -8.29 15.30 -24.19
C LYS A 272 -9.08 14.00 -24.22
N THR A 273 -8.59 12.98 -24.92
CA THR A 273 -9.25 11.66 -25.01
C THR A 273 -9.47 11.06 -23.62
N VAL A 274 -8.43 11.00 -22.79
CA VAL A 274 -8.53 10.44 -21.44
C VAL A 274 -9.49 11.21 -20.56
N LYS A 275 -9.46 12.55 -20.61
CA LYS A 275 -10.42 13.41 -19.87
C LYS A 275 -11.86 13.20 -20.32
N ASP A 276 -12.09 13.05 -21.62
CA ASP A 276 -13.45 12.83 -22.15
C ASP A 276 -13.99 11.46 -21.74
N LEU A 277 -13.17 10.41 -21.80
CA LEU A 277 -13.53 9.06 -21.32
C LEU A 277 -13.88 9.07 -19.83
N PHE A 278 -13.07 9.71 -19.01
CA PHE A 278 -13.32 9.78 -17.57
C PHE A 278 -14.56 10.61 -17.23
N ARG A 279 -14.83 11.67 -17.98
CA ARG A 279 -16.08 12.45 -17.85
C ARG A 279 -17.30 11.59 -18.16
N CYS A 280 -17.27 10.83 -19.26
CA CYS A 280 -18.34 9.88 -19.58
C CYS A 280 -18.56 8.84 -18.48
N HIS A 281 -17.48 8.38 -17.83
CA HIS A 281 -17.57 7.47 -16.69
C HIS A 281 -18.27 8.14 -15.50
N ALA A 282 -17.88 9.36 -15.14
CA ALA A 282 -18.52 10.13 -14.08
C ALA A 282 -20.01 10.38 -14.36
N ASP A 283 -20.36 10.73 -15.60
CA ASP A 283 -21.74 10.94 -16.01
C ASP A 283 -22.57 9.64 -15.87
N GLN A 284 -22.01 8.50 -16.24
CA GLN A 284 -22.68 7.20 -16.04
C GLN A 284 -22.85 6.84 -14.57
N LEU A 285 -21.87 7.10 -13.71
CA LEU A 285 -21.99 6.88 -12.27
C LEU A 285 -23.12 7.76 -11.66
N ILE A 286 -23.24 9.00 -12.11
CA ILE A 286 -24.33 9.90 -11.70
C ILE A 286 -25.69 9.35 -12.16
N GLU A 287 -25.79 8.85 -13.39
CA GLU A 287 -27.02 8.26 -13.93
C GLU A 287 -27.44 6.98 -13.19
N ILE A 288 -26.48 6.09 -12.90
CA ILE A 288 -26.72 4.86 -12.14
C ILE A 288 -27.16 5.19 -10.70
N GLY A 289 -26.54 6.17 -10.07
CA GLY A 289 -26.87 6.61 -8.71
C GLY A 289 -26.90 5.46 -7.71
N THR A 290 -28.01 5.33 -7.00
CA THR A 290 -28.21 4.26 -5.99
C THR A 290 -28.49 2.87 -6.57
N ALA A 291 -28.64 2.75 -7.88
CA ALA A 291 -28.83 1.47 -8.58
C ALA A 291 -27.49 0.77 -8.90
N TYR A 292 -26.39 1.25 -8.36
CA TYR A 292 -25.09 0.59 -8.48
C TYR A 292 -25.16 -0.87 -8.01
N PRO A 293 -24.46 -1.82 -8.66
CA PRO A 293 -24.56 -3.23 -8.32
C PRO A 293 -24.33 -3.48 -6.84
N ALA A 294 -25.26 -4.13 -6.17
CA ALA A 294 -25.20 -4.37 -4.72
C ALA A 294 -23.93 -5.12 -4.27
N SER A 295 -23.39 -5.99 -5.13
CA SER A 295 -22.12 -6.68 -4.90
C SER A 295 -20.94 -5.73 -4.74
N GLU A 296 -20.90 -4.66 -5.51
CA GLU A 296 -19.83 -3.67 -5.47
C GLU A 296 -20.00 -2.74 -4.25
N VAL A 297 -21.22 -2.32 -3.98
CA VAL A 297 -21.55 -1.46 -2.82
C VAL A 297 -21.27 -2.16 -1.50
N HIS A 298 -21.58 -3.45 -1.39
CA HIS A 298 -21.33 -4.22 -0.16
C HIS A 298 -19.86 -4.47 0.11
N TYR A 299 -19.04 -4.56 -0.92
CA TYR A 299 -17.64 -4.91 -0.77
C TYR A 299 -16.75 -3.70 -0.47
N GLU A 300 -17.01 -2.57 -1.15
CA GLU A 300 -16.10 -1.42 -1.15
C GLU A 300 -16.61 -0.25 -0.29
N HIS A 301 -17.91 -0.07 -0.15
CA HIS A 301 -18.51 1.13 0.45
C HIS A 301 -19.15 0.94 1.83
N SER A 302 -19.16 -0.26 2.37
CA SER A 302 -19.57 -0.49 3.76
C SER A 302 -18.52 -0.04 4.80
N ILE A 303 -17.45 0.59 4.36
CA ILE A 303 -16.32 1.04 5.19
C ILE A 303 -16.22 2.58 5.25
N VAL A 304 -17.15 3.31 4.64
CA VAL A 304 -17.17 4.78 4.69
C VAL A 304 -18.13 5.27 5.75
#